data_fe9b3dbfc064a226fef478639478741b
#
_entry.id   fe9b3dbfc064a226fef478639478741b
#
_cell.length_a   1.000
_cell.length_b   1.000
_cell.length_c   1.000
_cell.angle_alpha   90.00
_cell.angle_beta   90.00
_cell.angle_gamma   90.00
#
_symmetry.space_group_name_H-M   'P 1'
#
loop_
_entity.id
_entity.type
_entity.pdbx_description
1 polymer ?
#
loop_
_entity_poly.entity_id
_entity_poly.type
_entity_poly.pdbx_seq_one_letter_code
_entity_poly.pdbx_strand_id
1 'polypeptide(L)'
;MDRERPRERVAEARLGAGGAKVPYPIRIRRLEVVGRQTISPTMLRLTLGGQDLVGFESHSVVDEHVKIVFPDPDGGLRVPEPNGSMVRWPHPMPPTRDYTVRRYDPAAGELDLDVVLHAGGLASEWAARVGPGEPVWVAGPPAGLAVPEHYDRYLLAGDTTALPAIARWVEAMPATARGWVFVEVADAAEEIDLAAPEGVTVTWLHRDGVAAGRSDVLARAVRGVEVPAGESVYVWVAGEAGSIKPLRRWVRDELRLPPADCSVTGYWKVGLAMFDEDHNPGDGEDHGHGHGHGHGHGHDEAAAV
;
A
#
# COMPACT_ATOMS: atom_id res chain seq x y z
N MET A 1 15.38 6.70 -12.15
CA MET A 1 15.46 6.46 -10.68
C MET A 1 16.27 5.18 -10.49
N ASP A 2 17.36 5.24 -9.71
CA ASP A 2 18.23 4.09 -9.45
C ASP A 2 17.48 3.05 -8.60
N ARG A 3 17.49 1.79 -9.02
CA ARG A 3 16.82 0.66 -8.38
C ARG A 3 17.82 -0.39 -7.87
N GLU A 4 19.09 -0.10 -8.00
CA GLU A 4 20.13 -1.00 -7.52
C GLU A 4 20.38 -0.79 -6.02
N ARG A 5 20.85 -1.84 -5.35
CA ARG A 5 21.21 -1.84 -3.93
C ARG A 5 20.11 -1.32 -2.99
N PRO A 6 18.86 -1.83 -3.09
CA PRO A 6 17.74 -1.32 -2.28
C PRO A 6 18.00 -1.47 -0.78
N ARG A 7 18.70 -2.54 -0.35
CA ARG A 7 19.03 -2.77 1.06
C ARG A 7 19.90 -1.66 1.66
N GLU A 8 20.94 -1.22 0.94
CA GLU A 8 21.82 -0.14 1.40
C GLU A 8 21.05 1.17 1.46
N ARG A 9 20.25 1.46 0.44
CA ARG A 9 19.43 2.68 0.37
C ARG A 9 18.34 2.73 1.43
N VAL A 10 17.72 1.60 1.78
CA VAL A 10 16.79 1.54 2.92
C VAL A 10 17.51 1.84 4.23
N ALA A 11 18.72 1.27 4.43
CA ALA A 11 19.50 1.55 5.63
C ALA A 11 19.90 3.04 5.73
N GLU A 12 20.31 3.65 4.62
CA GLU A 12 20.59 5.10 4.56
C GLU A 12 19.35 5.93 4.82
N ALA A 13 18.21 5.59 4.23
CA ALA A 13 16.95 6.30 4.41
C ALA A 13 16.44 6.25 5.87
N ARG A 14 16.63 5.11 6.56
CA ARG A 14 16.30 5.01 8.00
C ARG A 14 17.15 5.90 8.90
N LEU A 15 18.32 6.30 8.45
CA LEU A 15 19.19 7.27 9.15
C LEU A 15 18.94 8.72 8.70
N GLY A 16 18.03 8.91 7.74
CA GLY A 16 17.70 10.22 7.19
C GLY A 16 16.88 11.10 8.12
N ALA A 17 16.55 12.29 7.67
CA ALA A 17 15.76 13.26 8.42
C ALA A 17 14.25 12.99 8.39
N GLY A 18 13.78 12.18 7.44
CA GLY A 18 12.36 11.88 7.27
C GLY A 18 12.11 10.64 6.42
N GLY A 19 10.86 10.27 6.23
CA GLY A 19 10.46 9.12 5.42
C GLY A 19 10.87 9.26 3.95
N ALA A 20 11.38 8.19 3.35
CA ALA A 20 11.82 8.17 1.97
C ALA A 20 11.36 6.91 1.23
N LYS A 21 10.79 7.11 0.05
CA LYS A 21 10.43 6.00 -0.85
C LYS A 21 11.69 5.48 -1.54
N VAL A 22 12.03 4.22 -1.30
CA VAL A 22 13.19 3.54 -1.88
C VAL A 22 12.71 2.59 -2.96
N PRO A 23 13.06 2.81 -4.24
CA PRO A 23 12.67 1.94 -5.34
C PRO A 23 13.51 0.66 -5.39
N TYR A 24 12.87 -0.46 -5.76
CA TYR A 24 13.47 -1.78 -5.92
C TYR A 24 13.44 -2.25 -7.37
N PRO A 25 14.30 -3.20 -7.77
CA PRO A 25 14.14 -3.89 -9.04
C PRO A 25 12.80 -4.64 -9.07
N ILE A 26 11.99 -4.38 -10.09
CA ILE A 26 10.72 -5.07 -10.27
C ILE A 26 10.97 -6.36 -11.05
N ARG A 27 10.52 -7.48 -10.48
CA ARG A 27 10.60 -8.80 -11.12
C ARG A 27 9.22 -9.43 -11.18
N ILE A 28 8.96 -10.13 -12.27
CA ILE A 28 7.79 -11.00 -12.40
C ILE A 28 8.14 -12.40 -11.91
N ARG A 29 7.26 -13.02 -11.13
CA ARG A 29 7.43 -14.35 -10.54
C ARG A 29 6.17 -15.17 -10.72
N ARG A 30 6.35 -16.44 -11.05
CA ARG A 30 5.28 -17.42 -11.05
C ARG A 30 5.36 -18.21 -9.75
N LEU A 31 4.46 -17.90 -8.84
CA LEU A 31 4.33 -18.57 -7.55
C LEU A 31 3.13 -19.52 -7.57
N GLU A 32 2.92 -20.23 -6.48
CA GLU A 32 1.73 -21.05 -6.25
C GLU A 32 1.17 -20.78 -4.85
N VAL A 33 -0.13 -20.97 -4.68
CA VAL A 33 -0.75 -20.94 -3.37
C VAL A 33 -0.32 -22.19 -2.61
N VAL A 34 0.32 -22.03 -1.45
CA VAL A 34 0.73 -23.14 -0.57
C VAL A 34 -0.11 -23.20 0.69
N GLY A 35 -0.79 -22.11 1.05
CA GLY A 35 -1.62 -22.05 2.24
C GLY A 35 -2.73 -21.00 2.15
N ARG A 36 -3.78 -21.21 2.97
CA ARG A 36 -4.90 -20.28 3.15
C ARG A 36 -5.29 -20.26 4.63
N GLN A 37 -5.56 -19.07 5.15
CA GLN A 37 -6.00 -18.88 6.52
C GLN A 37 -7.01 -17.73 6.59
N THR A 38 -8.17 -17.96 7.20
CA THR A 38 -9.10 -16.87 7.55
C THR A 38 -8.52 -16.09 8.72
N ILE A 39 -8.33 -14.80 8.55
CA ILE A 39 -7.81 -13.87 9.56
C ILE A 39 -8.95 -13.19 10.29
N SER A 40 -9.96 -12.71 9.55
CA SER A 40 -11.20 -12.16 10.06
C SER A 40 -12.35 -12.53 9.12
N PRO A 41 -13.62 -12.23 9.43
CA PRO A 41 -14.74 -12.53 8.53
C PRO A 41 -14.56 -12.04 7.08
N THR A 42 -13.87 -10.92 6.89
CA THR A 42 -13.62 -10.36 5.55
C THR A 42 -12.14 -10.34 5.15
N MET A 43 -11.26 -10.98 5.89
CA MET A 43 -9.83 -11.02 5.54
C MET A 43 -9.30 -12.45 5.44
N LEU A 44 -8.72 -12.77 4.30
CA LEU A 44 -8.10 -14.06 3.99
C LEU A 44 -6.61 -13.88 3.75
N ARG A 45 -5.78 -14.62 4.49
CA ARG A 45 -4.35 -14.75 4.20
C ARG A 45 -4.13 -15.83 3.15
N LEU A 46 -3.39 -15.47 2.11
CA LEU A 46 -2.84 -16.40 1.14
C LEU A 46 -1.34 -16.49 1.37
N THR A 47 -0.83 -17.71 1.57
CA THR A 47 0.61 -18.00 1.58
C THR A 47 1.00 -18.48 0.20
N LEU A 48 1.93 -17.77 -0.44
CA LEU A 48 2.48 -18.09 -1.75
C LEU A 48 3.88 -18.68 -1.58
N GLY A 49 4.20 -19.68 -2.39
CA GLY A 49 5.51 -20.36 -2.42
C GLY A 49 5.98 -20.60 -3.84
N GLY A 50 7.12 -21.29 -3.97
CA GLY A 50 7.67 -21.71 -5.25
C GLY A 50 9.10 -21.23 -5.50
N GLN A 51 9.75 -21.85 -6.50
CA GLN A 51 11.17 -21.58 -6.78
C GLN A 51 11.46 -20.14 -7.19
N ASP A 52 10.50 -19.46 -7.79
CA ASP A 52 10.64 -18.05 -8.21
C ASP A 52 10.69 -17.07 -7.02
N LEU A 53 10.43 -17.54 -5.78
CA LEU A 53 10.69 -16.73 -4.57
C LEU A 53 12.18 -16.63 -4.24
N VAL A 54 13.03 -17.47 -4.81
CA VAL A 54 14.49 -17.32 -4.65
C VAL A 54 14.91 -15.95 -5.19
N GLY A 55 15.57 -15.17 -4.33
CA GLY A 55 15.95 -13.80 -4.65
C GLY A 55 14.78 -12.78 -4.60
N PHE A 56 13.68 -13.13 -3.95
CA PHE A 56 12.71 -12.13 -3.52
C PHE A 56 13.32 -11.29 -2.40
N GLU A 57 13.16 -9.99 -2.49
CA GLU A 57 13.69 -9.06 -1.50
C GLU A 57 12.54 -8.33 -0.82
N SER A 58 12.55 -8.37 0.50
CA SER A 58 11.72 -7.54 1.37
C SER A 58 12.63 -6.97 2.45
N HIS A 59 12.53 -5.67 2.66
CA HIS A 59 13.41 -4.94 3.59
C HIS A 59 12.71 -4.55 4.88
N SER A 60 11.52 -5.12 5.12
CA SER A 60 10.69 -4.85 6.32
C SER A 60 10.42 -3.36 6.51
N VAL A 61 10.10 -2.68 5.43
CA VAL A 61 9.66 -1.29 5.42
C VAL A 61 8.19 -1.18 5.00
N VAL A 62 7.60 -0.04 5.24
CA VAL A 62 6.19 0.23 4.96
C VAL A 62 5.91 0.27 3.47
N ASP A 63 4.68 0.00 3.07
CA ASP A 63 4.21 0.06 1.67
C ASP A 63 4.92 -0.88 0.68
N GLU A 64 5.69 -1.86 1.16
CA GLU A 64 6.10 -2.94 0.28
C GLU A 64 4.88 -3.74 -0.17
N HIS A 65 4.63 -3.74 -1.46
CA HIS A 65 3.49 -4.44 -2.05
C HIS A 65 3.91 -5.17 -3.33
N VAL A 66 3.14 -6.16 -3.70
CA VAL A 66 3.26 -6.85 -4.99
C VAL A 66 1.96 -6.69 -5.78
N LYS A 67 2.08 -6.68 -7.09
CA LYS A 67 0.95 -6.63 -8.01
C LYS A 67 0.62 -8.04 -8.46
N ILE A 68 -0.56 -8.58 -8.09
CA ILE A 68 -1.07 -9.85 -8.61
C ILE A 68 -1.62 -9.59 -10.01
N VAL A 69 -1.26 -10.47 -10.96
CA VAL A 69 -1.76 -10.43 -12.34
C VAL A 69 -2.88 -11.45 -12.49
N PHE A 70 -4.04 -11.00 -12.93
CA PHE A 70 -5.22 -11.84 -13.14
C PHE A 70 -5.44 -12.11 -14.62
N PRO A 71 -6.10 -13.23 -14.97
CA PRO A 71 -6.56 -13.46 -16.33
C PRO A 71 -7.53 -12.36 -16.81
N ASP A 72 -7.50 -12.11 -18.11
CA ASP A 72 -8.52 -11.30 -18.78
C ASP A 72 -9.91 -11.97 -18.68
N PRO A 73 -11.01 -11.25 -18.93
CA PRO A 73 -12.36 -11.82 -18.87
C PRO A 73 -12.61 -13.01 -19.81
N ASP A 74 -11.83 -13.13 -20.88
CA ASP A 74 -11.85 -14.27 -21.82
C ASP A 74 -11.01 -15.47 -21.35
N GLY A 75 -10.37 -15.36 -20.19
CA GLY A 75 -9.50 -16.38 -19.59
C GLY A 75 -8.04 -16.33 -20.06
N GLY A 76 -7.69 -15.44 -20.98
CA GLY A 76 -6.31 -15.23 -21.42
C GLY A 76 -5.45 -14.64 -20.32
N LEU A 77 -4.25 -15.16 -20.10
CA LEU A 77 -3.32 -14.60 -19.11
C LEU A 77 -2.17 -13.87 -19.82
N ARG A 78 -2.07 -12.57 -19.61
CA ARG A 78 -1.01 -11.71 -20.16
C ARG A 78 -0.11 -11.23 -19.02
N VAL A 79 1.10 -11.77 -18.95
CA VAL A 79 2.08 -11.39 -17.92
C VAL A 79 3.09 -10.40 -18.45
N PRO A 80 3.62 -9.51 -17.60
CA PRO A 80 4.70 -8.61 -18.02
C PRO A 80 5.99 -9.39 -18.27
N GLU A 81 6.85 -8.83 -19.13
CA GLU A 81 8.15 -9.38 -19.45
C GLU A 81 9.27 -8.65 -18.71
N PRO A 82 10.35 -9.34 -18.33
CA PRO A 82 11.54 -8.69 -17.75
C PRO A 82 12.12 -7.62 -18.69
N ASN A 83 12.49 -6.46 -18.11
CA ASN A 83 13.10 -5.34 -18.83
C ASN A 83 14.13 -4.63 -17.93
N GLY A 84 15.32 -5.20 -17.81
CA GLY A 84 16.37 -4.70 -16.91
C GLY A 84 15.95 -4.77 -15.44
N SER A 85 15.98 -3.63 -14.75
CA SER A 85 15.49 -3.51 -13.36
C SER A 85 13.98 -3.25 -13.26
N MET A 86 13.26 -3.34 -14.37
CA MET A 86 11.83 -3.12 -14.50
C MET A 86 11.15 -4.32 -15.18
N VAL A 87 9.84 -4.24 -15.34
CA VAL A 87 9.07 -5.10 -16.23
C VAL A 87 8.39 -4.26 -17.31
N ARG A 88 8.21 -4.86 -18.49
CA ARG A 88 7.41 -4.29 -19.57
C ARG A 88 6.01 -4.91 -19.52
N TRP A 89 5.03 -4.08 -19.21
CA TRP A 89 3.64 -4.48 -19.18
C TRP A 89 3.08 -4.65 -20.60
N PRO A 90 2.21 -5.67 -20.82
CA PRO A 90 1.40 -5.75 -22.04
C PRO A 90 0.50 -4.51 -22.18
N HIS A 91 0.17 -4.18 -23.41
CA HIS A 91 -0.77 -3.09 -23.68
C HIS A 91 -1.99 -3.61 -24.45
N PRO A 92 -3.22 -3.32 -23.99
CA PRO A 92 -3.58 -2.69 -22.72
C PRO A 92 -3.11 -3.50 -21.52
N MET A 93 -2.96 -2.84 -20.36
CA MET A 93 -2.52 -3.49 -19.12
C MET A 93 -3.51 -4.59 -18.71
N PRO A 94 -3.04 -5.78 -18.31
CA PRO A 94 -3.93 -6.84 -17.81
C PRO A 94 -4.56 -6.43 -16.47
N PRO A 95 -5.65 -7.09 -16.05
CA PRO A 95 -6.21 -6.88 -14.72
C PRO A 95 -5.18 -7.18 -13.63
N THR A 96 -4.96 -6.24 -12.72
CA THR A 96 -4.02 -6.39 -11.60
C THR A 96 -4.60 -5.82 -10.32
N ARG A 97 -4.09 -6.26 -9.16
CA ARG A 97 -4.36 -5.64 -7.84
C ARG A 97 -3.10 -5.65 -7.01
N ASP A 98 -2.93 -4.60 -6.22
CA ASP A 98 -1.82 -4.45 -5.29
C ASP A 98 -2.16 -5.06 -3.94
N TYR A 99 -1.20 -5.80 -3.38
CA TYR A 99 -1.30 -6.38 -2.06
C TYR A 99 -0.02 -6.16 -1.27
N THR A 100 -0.17 -5.67 -0.05
CA THR A 100 0.95 -5.53 0.88
C THR A 100 1.67 -6.86 1.08
N VAL A 101 3.00 -6.84 1.05
CA VAL A 101 3.82 -7.94 1.53
C VAL A 101 3.65 -8.04 3.05
N ARG A 102 2.70 -8.87 3.51
CA ARG A 102 2.40 -9.01 4.94
C ARG A 102 3.56 -9.66 5.70
N ARG A 103 4.11 -10.72 5.14
CA ARG A 103 5.28 -11.43 5.65
C ARG A 103 6.06 -12.04 4.48
N TYR A 104 7.36 -12.03 4.56
CA TYR A 104 8.24 -12.84 3.73
C TYR A 104 9.17 -13.63 4.62
N ASP A 105 9.15 -14.95 4.47
CA ASP A 105 10.03 -15.87 5.17
C ASP A 105 10.96 -16.54 4.17
N PRO A 106 12.23 -16.10 4.10
CA PRO A 106 13.20 -16.68 3.16
C PRO A 106 13.60 -18.12 3.52
N ALA A 107 13.48 -18.52 4.80
CA ALA A 107 13.83 -19.87 5.24
C ALA A 107 12.75 -20.88 4.85
N ALA A 108 11.50 -20.52 4.97
CA ALA A 108 10.35 -21.32 4.52
C ALA A 108 10.11 -21.19 3.01
N GLY A 109 10.60 -20.14 2.36
CA GLY A 109 10.28 -19.80 0.98
C GLY A 109 8.81 -19.40 0.83
N GLU A 110 8.30 -18.59 1.76
CA GLU A 110 6.90 -18.20 1.85
C GLU A 110 6.70 -16.69 1.80
N LEU A 111 5.66 -16.28 1.08
CA LEU A 111 5.18 -14.90 0.97
C LEU A 111 3.70 -14.85 1.36
N ASP A 112 3.37 -14.13 2.44
CA ASP A 112 1.99 -13.93 2.87
C ASP A 112 1.42 -12.62 2.33
N LEU A 113 0.21 -12.72 1.79
CA LEU A 113 -0.62 -11.60 1.35
C LEU A 113 -1.99 -11.69 2.02
N ASP A 114 -2.44 -10.61 2.64
CA ASP A 114 -3.78 -10.53 3.22
C ASP A 114 -4.74 -9.87 2.22
N VAL A 115 -5.79 -10.57 1.86
CA VAL A 115 -6.79 -10.16 0.86
C VAL A 115 -8.09 -9.82 1.55
N VAL A 116 -8.56 -8.58 1.36
CA VAL A 116 -9.89 -8.17 1.82
C VAL A 116 -10.95 -8.72 0.89
N LEU A 117 -11.89 -9.50 1.44
CA LEU A 117 -13.00 -10.11 0.71
C LEU A 117 -14.21 -9.17 0.69
N HIS A 118 -14.70 -8.90 -0.50
CA HIS A 118 -15.93 -8.12 -0.71
C HIS A 118 -16.66 -8.56 -1.99
N ALA A 119 -17.96 -8.36 -2.05
CA ALA A 119 -18.76 -8.75 -3.20
C ALA A 119 -18.37 -7.99 -4.48
N GLY A 120 -18.31 -8.69 -5.60
CA GLY A 120 -18.04 -8.12 -6.94
C GLY A 120 -16.59 -7.70 -7.19
N GLY A 121 -15.67 -8.03 -6.28
CA GLY A 121 -14.24 -7.75 -6.47
C GLY A 121 -13.51 -8.88 -7.20
N LEU A 122 -12.84 -8.59 -8.31
CA LEU A 122 -12.06 -9.56 -9.08
C LEU A 122 -11.13 -10.42 -8.19
N ALA A 123 -10.32 -9.75 -7.38
CA ALA A 123 -9.38 -10.43 -6.50
C ALA A 123 -10.07 -11.14 -5.33
N SER A 124 -11.16 -10.58 -4.80
CA SER A 124 -11.99 -11.22 -3.78
C SER A 124 -12.58 -12.53 -4.26
N GLU A 125 -13.20 -12.52 -5.44
CA GLU A 125 -13.80 -13.70 -6.03
C GLU A 125 -12.74 -14.76 -6.38
N TRP A 126 -11.58 -14.34 -6.85
CA TRP A 126 -10.44 -15.22 -7.07
C TRP A 126 -9.93 -15.81 -5.74
N ALA A 127 -9.64 -14.98 -4.75
CA ALA A 127 -9.12 -15.43 -3.46
C ALA A 127 -10.08 -16.37 -2.72
N ALA A 128 -11.40 -16.18 -2.88
CA ALA A 128 -12.41 -17.07 -2.32
C ALA A 128 -12.33 -18.50 -2.89
N ARG A 129 -11.84 -18.68 -4.13
CA ARG A 129 -11.82 -19.96 -4.85
C ARG A 129 -10.45 -20.59 -4.97
N VAL A 130 -9.38 -19.77 -5.07
CA VAL A 130 -8.01 -20.25 -5.28
C VAL A 130 -7.60 -21.23 -4.19
N GLY A 131 -6.96 -22.33 -4.57
CA GLY A 131 -6.53 -23.39 -3.67
C GLY A 131 -5.04 -23.73 -3.77
N PRO A 132 -4.52 -24.57 -2.86
CA PRO A 132 -3.14 -25.02 -2.89
C PRO A 132 -2.77 -25.66 -4.23
N GLY A 133 -1.58 -25.31 -4.74
CA GLY A 133 -1.06 -25.77 -6.05
C GLY A 133 -1.47 -24.89 -7.22
N GLU A 134 -2.40 -23.93 -7.05
CA GLU A 134 -2.80 -23.05 -8.15
C GLU A 134 -1.74 -21.94 -8.38
N PRO A 135 -1.41 -21.67 -9.65
CA PRO A 135 -0.40 -20.69 -10.00
C PRO A 135 -0.88 -19.25 -9.79
N VAL A 136 0.02 -18.40 -9.33
CA VAL A 136 -0.18 -16.96 -9.12
C VAL A 136 1.00 -16.19 -9.70
N TRP A 137 0.73 -15.20 -10.55
CA TRP A 137 1.76 -14.34 -11.07
C TRP A 137 1.79 -13.03 -10.28
N VAL A 138 2.99 -12.69 -9.75
CA VAL A 138 3.20 -11.48 -8.98
C VAL A 138 4.36 -10.67 -9.55
N ALA A 139 4.17 -9.35 -9.62
CA ALA A 139 5.20 -8.40 -10.00
C ALA A 139 5.57 -7.50 -8.81
N GLY A 140 6.84 -7.32 -8.53
CA GLY A 140 7.30 -6.44 -7.45
C GLY A 140 8.21 -7.13 -6.42
N PRO A 141 8.39 -6.47 -5.25
CA PRO A 141 7.90 -5.14 -4.88
C PRO A 141 8.53 -4.02 -5.73
N PRO A 142 7.79 -2.93 -6.07
CA PRO A 142 8.38 -1.84 -6.85
C PRO A 142 9.18 -0.87 -5.99
N ALA A 143 8.85 -0.76 -4.71
CA ALA A 143 9.47 0.14 -3.74
C ALA A 143 9.03 -0.23 -2.31
N GLY A 144 9.62 0.46 -1.33
CA GLY A 144 9.17 0.51 0.04
C GLY A 144 9.38 1.90 0.63
N LEU A 145 8.64 2.25 1.68
CA LEU A 145 8.77 3.50 2.41
C LEU A 145 9.59 3.26 3.67
N ALA A 146 10.84 3.72 3.66
CA ALA A 146 11.71 3.67 4.82
C ALA A 146 11.45 4.90 5.71
N VAL A 147 11.06 4.67 6.96
CA VAL A 147 10.80 5.71 7.94
C VAL A 147 11.85 5.61 9.05
N PRO A 148 12.52 6.72 9.41
CA PRO A 148 13.45 6.77 10.53
C PRO A 148 12.78 6.43 11.87
N GLU A 149 13.59 5.92 12.81
CA GLU A 149 13.11 5.53 14.15
C GLU A 149 13.25 6.65 15.20
N HIS A 150 13.60 7.87 14.79
CA HIS A 150 13.88 8.97 15.68
C HIS A 150 12.67 9.82 16.11
N TYR A 151 11.50 9.56 15.51
CA TYR A 151 10.29 10.29 15.88
C TYR A 151 9.85 9.96 17.30
N ASP A 152 9.44 10.99 18.04
CA ASP A 152 8.91 10.83 19.38
C ASP A 152 7.58 10.06 19.37
N ARG A 153 6.82 10.22 18.26
CA ARG A 153 5.54 9.55 18.08
C ARG A 153 5.28 9.12 16.63
N TYR A 154 4.46 8.08 16.50
CA TYR A 154 3.92 7.60 15.24
C TYR A 154 2.39 7.64 15.28
N LEU A 155 1.77 8.15 14.21
CA LEU A 155 0.34 8.07 13.99
C LEU A 155 0.10 7.25 12.73
N LEU A 156 -0.43 6.05 12.89
CA LEU A 156 -0.79 5.16 11.79
C LEU A 156 -2.31 5.06 11.72
N ALA A 157 -2.88 5.24 10.53
CA ALA A 157 -4.32 5.18 10.37
C ALA A 157 -4.71 4.57 9.02
N GLY A 158 -5.77 3.77 9.01
CA GLY A 158 -6.27 3.22 7.77
C GLY A 158 -7.56 2.42 7.92
N ASP A 159 -8.09 2.00 6.78
CA ASP A 159 -9.19 1.05 6.73
C ASP A 159 -8.68 -0.41 6.68
N THR A 160 -9.59 -1.36 6.54
CA THR A 160 -9.25 -2.80 6.47
C THR A 160 -8.20 -3.12 5.40
N THR A 161 -8.13 -2.35 4.28
CA THR A 161 -7.14 -2.58 3.21
C THR A 161 -5.73 -2.18 3.64
N ALA A 162 -5.59 -1.25 4.56
CA ALA A 162 -4.33 -0.78 5.12
C ALA A 162 -3.85 -1.64 6.31
N LEU A 163 -4.75 -2.45 6.90
CA LEU A 163 -4.46 -3.26 8.10
C LEU A 163 -3.22 -4.17 7.94
N PRO A 164 -2.97 -4.83 6.78
CA PRO A 164 -1.75 -5.63 6.61
C PRO A 164 -0.45 -4.83 6.72
N ALA A 165 -0.44 -3.58 6.21
CA ALA A 165 0.71 -2.68 6.31
C ALA A 165 0.88 -2.16 7.74
N ILE A 166 -0.20 -1.79 8.41
CA ILE A 166 -0.21 -1.38 9.82
C ILE A 166 0.32 -2.51 10.71
N ALA A 167 -0.24 -3.72 10.57
CA ALA A 167 0.16 -4.88 11.36
C ALA A 167 1.66 -5.16 11.23
N ARG A 168 2.16 -5.21 10.00
CA ARG A 168 3.57 -5.41 9.71
C ARG A 168 4.46 -4.31 10.33
N TRP A 169 3.98 -3.07 10.29
CA TRP A 169 4.75 -1.94 10.83
C TRP A 169 4.84 -1.99 12.35
N VAL A 170 3.70 -2.16 13.05
CA VAL A 170 3.72 -2.21 14.52
C VAL A 170 4.52 -3.39 15.07
N GLU A 171 4.50 -4.55 14.38
CA GLU A 171 5.35 -5.71 14.69
C GLU A 171 6.85 -5.42 14.54
N ALA A 172 7.23 -4.52 13.64
CA ALA A 172 8.62 -4.14 13.39
C ALA A 172 9.09 -2.93 14.19
N MET A 173 8.20 -2.25 14.91
CA MET A 173 8.56 -1.08 15.72
C MET A 173 9.45 -1.46 16.90
N PRO A 174 10.40 -0.58 17.30
CA PRO A 174 11.14 -0.77 18.54
C PRO A 174 10.18 -0.78 19.76
N ALA A 175 10.50 -1.55 20.78
CA ALA A 175 9.69 -1.64 22.00
C ALA A 175 9.46 -0.28 22.70
N THR A 176 10.30 0.70 22.42
CA THR A 176 10.21 2.06 22.94
C THR A 176 9.33 2.99 22.12
N ALA A 177 8.81 2.52 20.97
CA ALA A 177 7.95 3.33 20.11
C ALA A 177 6.70 3.80 20.86
N ARG A 178 6.24 4.99 20.54
CA ARG A 178 5.03 5.61 21.09
C ARG A 178 4.15 6.13 19.98
N GLY A 179 2.84 6.15 20.22
CA GLY A 179 1.93 6.74 19.25
C GLY A 179 0.54 6.13 19.24
N TRP A 180 -0.10 6.25 18.10
CA TRP A 180 -1.50 5.87 17.91
C TRP A 180 -1.66 5.10 16.62
N VAL A 181 -2.49 4.09 16.70
CA VAL A 181 -2.96 3.30 15.55
C VAL A 181 -4.49 3.37 15.53
N PHE A 182 -5.04 3.77 14.41
CA PHE A 182 -6.48 3.78 14.16
C PHE A 182 -6.79 2.89 12.97
N VAL A 183 -7.65 1.90 13.17
CA VAL A 183 -8.07 0.99 12.10
C VAL A 183 -9.59 1.00 11.98
N GLU A 184 -10.09 1.45 10.83
CA GLU A 184 -11.50 1.38 10.49
C GLU A 184 -11.86 -0.01 9.98
N VAL A 185 -12.79 -0.67 10.66
CA VAL A 185 -13.32 -2.00 10.33
C VAL A 185 -14.85 -1.99 10.28
N ALA A 186 -15.46 -3.07 9.78
CA ALA A 186 -16.92 -3.15 9.72
C ALA A 186 -17.56 -3.12 11.13
N ASP A 187 -17.06 -3.99 12.00
CA ASP A 187 -17.52 -4.16 13.39
C ASP A 187 -16.45 -4.90 14.20
N ALA A 188 -16.75 -5.24 15.45
CA ALA A 188 -15.83 -5.88 16.38
C ALA A 188 -15.37 -7.29 15.95
N ALA A 189 -16.10 -7.98 15.06
CA ALA A 189 -15.68 -9.31 14.57
C ALA A 189 -14.50 -9.23 13.60
N GLU A 190 -14.21 -8.04 13.07
CA GLU A 190 -13.06 -7.78 12.19
C GLU A 190 -11.78 -7.38 12.94
N GLU A 191 -11.87 -7.18 14.25
CA GLU A 191 -10.68 -6.89 15.06
C GLU A 191 -9.74 -8.09 15.11
N ILE A 192 -8.44 -7.82 14.99
CA ILE A 192 -7.39 -8.82 15.11
C ILE A 192 -6.40 -8.41 16.21
N ASP A 193 -5.68 -9.37 16.74
CA ASP A 193 -4.59 -9.06 17.67
C ASP A 193 -3.41 -8.43 16.90
N LEU A 194 -3.00 -7.24 17.34
CA LEU A 194 -1.86 -6.50 16.81
C LEU A 194 -0.76 -6.46 17.87
N ALA A 195 0.37 -7.07 17.57
CA ALA A 195 1.54 -7.07 18.46
C ALA A 195 2.23 -5.70 18.45
N ALA A 196 1.53 -4.66 18.97
CA ALA A 196 2.04 -3.31 19.07
C ALA A 196 2.89 -3.12 20.35
N PRO A 197 3.92 -2.25 20.33
CA PRO A 197 4.64 -1.85 21.54
C PRO A 197 3.72 -1.24 22.60
N GLU A 198 4.06 -1.39 23.89
CA GLU A 198 3.25 -0.90 25.01
C GLU A 198 2.93 0.61 24.92
N GLY A 199 3.85 1.42 24.35
CA GLY A 199 3.66 2.85 24.15
C GLY A 199 2.77 3.23 22.97
N VAL A 200 2.25 2.25 22.19
CA VAL A 200 1.41 2.46 21.02
C VAL A 200 -0.03 2.06 21.34
N THR A 201 -0.94 3.03 21.32
CA THR A 201 -2.36 2.80 21.56
C THR A 201 -3.04 2.38 20.27
N VAL A 202 -3.64 1.19 20.23
CA VAL A 202 -4.46 0.71 19.11
C VAL A 202 -5.93 1.00 19.38
N THR A 203 -6.59 1.64 18.42
CA THR A 203 -8.02 1.97 18.48
C THR A 203 -8.72 1.41 17.24
N TRP A 204 -9.65 0.50 17.47
CA TRP A 204 -10.54 -0.03 16.45
C TRP A 204 -11.75 0.92 16.29
N LEU A 205 -12.09 1.25 15.06
CA LEU A 205 -13.17 2.17 14.71
C LEU A 205 -14.20 1.40 13.89
N HIS A 206 -15.38 1.19 14.46
CA HIS A 206 -16.43 0.44 13.81
C HIS A 206 -17.29 1.33 12.93
N ARG A 207 -17.58 0.86 11.73
CA ARG A 207 -18.50 1.55 10.81
C ARG A 207 -19.98 1.29 11.14
N ASP A 208 -20.27 0.26 11.93
CA ASP A 208 -21.63 -0.06 12.41
C ASP A 208 -22.70 -0.07 11.31
N GLY A 209 -22.42 -0.79 10.22
CA GLY A 209 -23.32 -0.92 9.08
C GLY A 209 -23.17 0.15 7.98
N VAL A 210 -22.37 1.19 8.20
CA VAL A 210 -22.00 2.12 7.11
C VAL A 210 -21.07 1.41 6.13
N ALA A 211 -21.35 1.56 4.83
CA ALA A 211 -20.53 0.93 3.78
C ALA A 211 -19.08 1.43 3.82
N ALA A 212 -18.12 0.56 3.47
CA ALA A 212 -16.72 0.93 3.34
C ALA A 212 -16.53 2.11 2.39
N GLY A 213 -15.66 3.06 2.75
CA GLY A 213 -15.41 4.28 1.99
C GLY A 213 -16.54 5.32 2.06
N ARG A 214 -17.53 5.14 2.94
CA ARG A 214 -18.62 6.09 3.17
C ARG A 214 -18.70 6.60 4.61
N SER A 215 -17.85 6.07 5.47
CA SER A 215 -17.74 6.47 6.87
C SER A 215 -16.75 7.63 7.04
N ASP A 216 -16.94 8.45 8.06
CA ASP A 216 -16.02 9.49 8.48
C ASP A 216 -15.37 9.21 9.85
N VAL A 217 -15.61 8.02 10.42
CA VAL A 217 -15.14 7.69 11.77
C VAL A 217 -13.62 7.74 11.88
N LEU A 218 -12.89 7.27 10.84
CA LEU A 218 -11.44 7.34 10.76
C LEU A 218 -10.95 8.79 10.77
N ALA A 219 -11.50 9.62 9.87
CA ALA A 219 -11.08 11.00 9.75
C ALA A 219 -11.36 11.81 11.02
N ARG A 220 -12.49 11.55 11.70
CA ARG A 220 -12.82 12.19 12.98
C ARG A 220 -11.90 11.78 14.10
N ALA A 221 -11.62 10.47 14.24
CA ALA A 221 -10.76 9.96 15.30
C ALA A 221 -9.32 10.48 15.16
N VAL A 222 -8.77 10.43 13.96
CA VAL A 222 -7.40 10.90 13.68
C VAL A 222 -7.25 12.40 13.93
N ARG A 223 -8.23 13.21 13.50
CA ARG A 223 -8.19 14.68 13.74
C ARG A 223 -8.39 15.06 15.21
N GLY A 224 -8.88 14.14 16.03
CA GLY A 224 -8.98 14.33 17.47
C GLY A 224 -7.67 14.09 18.23
N VAL A 225 -6.61 13.66 17.55
CA VAL A 225 -5.29 13.44 18.20
C VAL A 225 -4.62 14.76 18.47
N GLU A 226 -4.23 14.96 19.73
CA GLU A 226 -3.38 16.06 20.15
C GLU A 226 -1.93 15.59 20.23
N VAL A 227 -1.10 16.09 19.31
CA VAL A 227 0.36 15.86 19.37
C VAL A 227 0.94 16.78 20.43
N PRO A 228 1.67 16.24 21.44
CA PRO A 228 2.25 17.07 22.48
C PRO A 228 3.22 18.12 21.91
N ALA A 229 3.17 19.32 22.45
CA ALA A 229 3.99 20.42 21.99
C ALA A 229 5.49 20.08 22.11
N GLY A 230 6.24 20.25 21.03
CA GLY A 230 7.69 19.99 20.99
C GLY A 230 8.06 18.53 20.68
N GLU A 231 7.10 17.61 20.58
CA GLU A 231 7.37 16.24 20.10
C GLU A 231 7.25 16.16 18.56
N SER A 232 8.17 15.42 17.96
CA SER A 232 8.13 15.08 16.53
C SER A 232 7.16 13.93 16.29
N VAL A 233 6.42 13.98 15.17
CA VAL A 233 5.48 12.92 14.80
C VAL A 233 5.65 12.55 13.34
N TYR A 234 5.64 11.24 13.06
CA TYR A 234 5.45 10.71 11.71
C TYR A 234 3.99 10.28 11.52
N VAL A 235 3.35 10.79 10.48
CA VAL A 235 1.96 10.45 10.16
C VAL A 235 1.89 9.59 8.91
N TRP A 236 1.28 8.42 9.02
CA TRP A 236 1.01 7.55 7.89
C TRP A 236 -0.48 7.19 7.84
N VAL A 237 -1.10 7.41 6.69
CA VAL A 237 -2.51 7.13 6.47
C VAL A 237 -2.68 6.42 5.13
N ALA A 238 -3.43 5.31 5.11
CA ALA A 238 -3.82 4.66 3.86
C ALA A 238 -5.27 4.14 3.92
N GLY A 239 -5.93 4.05 2.76
CA GLY A 239 -7.31 3.57 2.67
C GLY A 239 -8.06 4.14 1.48
N GLU A 240 -9.38 4.27 1.59
CA GLU A 240 -10.22 4.82 0.52
C GLU A 240 -9.89 6.30 0.26
N ALA A 241 -9.59 6.63 -1.00
CA ALA A 241 -9.04 7.94 -1.39
C ALA A 241 -9.91 9.14 -1.00
N GLY A 242 -11.24 9.02 -1.09
CA GLY A 242 -12.17 10.08 -0.70
C GLY A 242 -12.27 10.24 0.81
N SER A 243 -12.29 9.13 1.55
CA SER A 243 -12.42 9.11 3.01
C SER A 243 -11.18 9.68 3.71
N ILE A 244 -9.98 9.48 3.15
CA ILE A 244 -8.73 10.01 3.72
C ILE A 244 -8.38 11.42 3.24
N LYS A 245 -9.06 11.96 2.23
CA LYS A 245 -8.80 13.32 1.71
C LYS A 245 -8.84 14.42 2.79
N PRO A 246 -9.75 14.39 3.78
CA PRO A 246 -9.73 15.35 4.89
C PRO A 246 -8.46 15.27 5.73
N LEU A 247 -7.88 14.06 5.89
CA LEU A 247 -6.65 13.86 6.66
C LEU A 247 -5.42 14.40 5.92
N ARG A 248 -5.38 14.34 4.59
CA ARG A 248 -4.33 14.96 3.78
C ARG A 248 -4.27 16.47 4.01
N ARG A 249 -5.44 17.13 4.08
CA ARG A 249 -5.54 18.56 4.40
C ARG A 249 -5.14 18.85 5.84
N TRP A 250 -5.60 18.03 6.79
CA TRP A 250 -5.28 18.19 8.20
C TRP A 250 -3.77 18.11 8.47
N VAL A 251 -3.08 17.13 7.89
CA VAL A 251 -1.63 16.98 8.01
C VAL A 251 -0.89 18.20 7.45
N ARG A 252 -1.31 18.69 6.28
CA ARG A 252 -0.67 19.82 5.60
C ARG A 252 -0.98 21.16 6.27
N ASP A 253 -2.24 21.42 6.58
CA ASP A 253 -2.72 22.76 6.92
C ASP A 253 -2.79 23.00 8.43
N GLU A 254 -3.16 21.97 9.22
CA GLU A 254 -3.29 22.06 10.67
C GLU A 254 -2.00 21.61 11.39
N LEU A 255 -1.49 20.41 11.10
CA LEU A 255 -0.22 19.94 11.67
C LEU A 255 1.01 20.58 11.03
N ARG A 256 0.90 21.04 9.77
CA ARG A 256 1.98 21.68 9.01
C ARG A 256 3.22 20.81 8.90
N LEU A 257 3.03 19.48 8.78
CA LEU A 257 4.15 18.55 8.65
C LEU A 257 4.83 18.71 7.29
N PRO A 258 6.16 18.63 7.25
CA PRO A 258 6.91 18.50 5.99
C PRO A 258 6.47 17.23 5.23
N PRO A 259 6.54 17.20 3.91
CA PRO A 259 6.21 16.00 3.13
C PRO A 259 7.03 14.76 3.51
N ALA A 260 8.23 14.93 4.06
CA ALA A 260 9.06 13.83 4.54
C ALA A 260 8.59 13.23 5.87
N ASP A 261 7.74 13.92 6.62
CA ASP A 261 7.25 13.49 7.94
C ASP A 261 5.82 12.90 7.86
N CYS A 262 5.31 12.74 6.65
CA CYS A 262 3.99 12.14 6.46
C CYS A 262 3.86 11.37 5.14
N SER A 263 2.95 10.40 5.13
CA SER A 263 2.47 9.73 3.93
C SER A 263 0.96 9.54 4.03
N VAL A 264 0.19 10.03 3.06
CA VAL A 264 -1.26 9.86 2.99
C VAL A 264 -1.61 9.35 1.61
N THR A 265 -1.89 8.04 1.49
CA THR A 265 -1.97 7.31 0.21
C THR A 265 -3.33 6.64 0.04
N GLY A 266 -4.01 6.90 -1.08
CA GLY A 266 -5.20 6.18 -1.49
C GLY A 266 -4.85 4.77 -1.97
N TYR A 267 -5.38 3.74 -1.30
CA TYR A 267 -5.21 2.36 -1.73
C TYR A 267 -6.29 1.90 -2.69
N TRP A 268 -7.46 2.48 -2.57
CA TRP A 268 -8.61 2.21 -3.42
C TRP A 268 -9.55 3.41 -3.50
N LYS A 269 -10.52 3.36 -4.41
CA LYS A 269 -11.54 4.41 -4.56
C LYS A 269 -12.90 3.79 -4.87
N VAL A 270 -13.91 4.23 -4.16
CA VAL A 270 -15.30 3.79 -4.39
C VAL A 270 -15.70 4.00 -5.85
N GLY A 271 -16.20 2.92 -6.48
CA GLY A 271 -16.65 2.95 -7.86
C GLY A 271 -15.57 2.78 -8.93
N LEU A 272 -14.29 2.64 -8.54
CA LEU A 272 -13.20 2.36 -9.49
C LEU A 272 -12.68 0.94 -9.30
N ALA A 273 -12.72 0.15 -10.37
CA ALA A 273 -12.23 -1.23 -10.35
C ALA A 273 -10.70 -1.34 -10.33
N MET A 274 -10.00 -0.38 -10.92
CA MET A 274 -8.54 -0.22 -10.82
C MET A 274 -8.29 1.23 -10.40
N PHE A 275 -7.67 1.41 -9.26
CA PHE A 275 -7.26 2.70 -8.74
C PHE A 275 -5.75 2.70 -8.58
N ASP A 276 -5.10 3.69 -9.13
CA ASP A 276 -3.67 3.96 -8.98
C ASP A 276 -3.56 5.47 -8.75
N GLU A 277 -3.20 5.89 -7.54
CA GLU A 277 -3.15 7.30 -7.17
C GLU A 277 -2.13 8.08 -8.00
N ASP A 278 -1.02 7.43 -8.37
CA ASP A 278 0.04 8.07 -9.18
C ASP A 278 -0.39 8.28 -10.66
N HIS A 279 -1.42 7.55 -11.14
CA HIS A 279 -1.86 7.56 -12.54
C HIS A 279 -3.32 8.05 -12.73
N ASN A 280 -4.02 8.47 -11.68
CA ASN A 280 -5.40 8.96 -11.79
C ASN A 280 -5.47 10.47 -11.49
N PRO A 281 -5.26 11.35 -12.51
CA PRO A 281 -5.14 12.79 -12.32
C PRO A 281 -6.46 13.52 -11.99
N GLY A 282 -7.55 12.78 -11.73
CA GLY A 282 -8.89 13.36 -11.56
C GLY A 282 -9.14 14.14 -10.26
N ASP A 283 -8.25 14.09 -9.28
CA ASP A 283 -8.34 14.82 -8.01
C ASP A 283 -7.12 15.72 -7.74
N GLY A 284 -6.41 16.12 -8.83
CA GLY A 284 -5.21 16.94 -8.76
C GLY A 284 -5.50 18.37 -8.29
N GLU A 285 -5.35 18.62 -7.00
CA GLU A 285 -4.92 19.92 -6.51
C GLU A 285 -3.40 19.89 -6.39
N ASP A 286 -2.77 20.51 -7.39
CA ASP A 286 -1.47 21.19 -7.34
C ASP A 286 -0.29 20.48 -6.65
N HIS A 287 0.30 19.50 -7.33
CA HIS A 287 1.69 19.14 -7.08
C HIS A 287 2.58 19.90 -8.08
N GLY A 288 3.06 21.07 -7.64
CA GLY A 288 4.06 21.86 -8.37
C GLY A 288 5.38 21.10 -8.53
N HIS A 289 5.46 20.25 -9.56
CA HIS A 289 6.71 19.75 -10.10
C HIS A 289 6.81 20.20 -11.55
N GLY A 290 7.50 21.32 -11.73
CA GLY A 290 7.88 21.83 -13.04
C GLY A 290 8.82 20.86 -13.75
N HIS A 291 8.30 20.12 -14.72
CA HIS A 291 9.10 19.53 -15.77
C HIS A 291 8.74 20.24 -17.09
N GLY A 292 9.57 21.20 -17.45
CA GLY A 292 9.52 21.85 -18.74
C GLY A 292 9.86 20.84 -19.84
N HIS A 293 8.88 20.48 -20.65
CA HIS A 293 9.10 19.93 -21.98
C HIS A 293 8.49 20.90 -22.99
N GLY A 294 9.38 21.67 -23.61
CA GLY A 294 9.05 22.49 -24.78
C GLY A 294 8.74 21.59 -25.98
N HIS A 295 7.51 21.65 -26.48
CA HIS A 295 7.21 21.24 -27.85
C HIS A 295 6.72 22.45 -28.62
N GLY A 296 7.53 22.83 -29.57
CA GLY A 296 7.18 23.84 -30.56
C GLY A 296 6.08 23.32 -31.49
N HIS A 297 5.00 24.07 -31.60
CA HIS A 297 4.01 23.88 -32.64
C HIS A 297 4.35 24.79 -33.82
N GLY A 298 4.68 24.20 -34.95
CA GLY A 298 4.64 24.84 -36.25
C GLY A 298 3.19 24.88 -36.74
N HIS A 299 2.74 26.08 -37.06
CA HIS A 299 1.50 26.31 -37.81
C HIS A 299 1.70 25.93 -39.27
N ASP A 300 0.73 25.25 -39.87
CA ASP A 300 0.44 25.37 -41.29
C ASP A 300 -1.09 25.33 -41.49
N GLU A 301 -1.55 26.46 -42.11
CA GLU A 301 -2.90 26.64 -42.65
C GLU A 301 -2.99 25.99 -44.05
N ALA A 302 -4.13 25.44 -44.38
CA ALA A 302 -4.80 25.51 -45.69
C ALA A 302 -6.15 24.74 -45.61
N ALA A 303 -7.22 25.39 -45.67
CA ALA A 303 -8.19 25.84 -46.65
C ALA A 303 -8.89 24.71 -47.47
N ALA A 304 -10.24 24.65 -47.26
CA ALA A 304 -11.37 24.47 -48.18
C ALA A 304 -11.40 23.26 -49.17
N VAL A 305 -12.41 22.48 -49.10
CA VAL A 305 -13.73 22.46 -49.78
C VAL A 305 -14.63 21.46 -49.12
#